data_b5e5d96fae2606f987e390a66c8ebb18
#
_entry.id   b5e5d96fae2606f987e390a66c8ebb18
#
_cell.length_a   1.000
_cell.length_b   1.000
_cell.length_c   1.000
_cell.angle_alpha   90.00
_cell.angle_beta   90.00
_cell.angle_gamma   90.00
#
_symmetry.space_group_name_H-M   'P 1'
#
loop_
_entity.id
_entity.type
_entity.pdbx_description
1 polymer ?
#
loop_
_entity_poly.entity_id
_entity_poly.type
_entity_poly.pdbx_seq_one_letter_code
_entity_poly.pdbx_strand_id
1 'polypeptide(L)'
;FPEGKTQTALAAYRNNIVNTNINQVIIKYVNSIARQLNAQGIQLHILEVGAGVGGTSRDLIPSLKNKNVEYWFTDISTFFLNSAKETFADYKNVTYRLFDINQDYREQDIPAVYFDVLLCANVLHNAHNGMEVMKQLKEVMRENASFIIIEETVESYAIMTSMEFEY
;
A
#
# COMPACT_ATOMS: atom_id res chain seq x y z
N PHE A 1 -1.85 -18.50 2.64
CA PHE A 1 -3.27 -18.82 2.33
C PHE A 1 -3.30 -19.96 1.32
N PRO A 2 -4.14 -21.01 1.49
CA PRO A 2 -4.33 -22.06 0.48
C PRO A 2 -4.88 -21.47 -0.82
N GLU A 3 -4.45 -22.05 -1.95
CA GLU A 3 -4.95 -21.70 -3.28
C GLU A 3 -6.48 -21.74 -3.32
N GLY A 4 -7.12 -20.66 -3.70
CA GLY A 4 -8.58 -20.50 -3.78
C GLY A 4 -9.19 -19.55 -2.74
N LYS A 5 -8.51 -19.23 -1.63
CA LYS A 5 -9.03 -18.31 -0.61
C LYS A 5 -8.66 -16.83 -0.84
N THR A 6 -7.80 -16.54 -1.82
CA THR A 6 -7.43 -15.14 -2.18
C THR A 6 -8.66 -14.34 -2.63
N GLN A 7 -9.60 -14.98 -3.33
CA GLN A 7 -10.86 -14.33 -3.75
C GLN A 7 -11.78 -14.03 -2.56
N THR A 8 -11.81 -14.89 -1.56
CA THR A 8 -12.61 -14.70 -0.34
C THR A 8 -12.01 -13.59 0.54
N ALA A 9 -10.67 -13.58 0.70
CA ALA A 9 -9.97 -12.50 1.38
C ALA A 9 -10.16 -11.16 0.63
N LEU A 10 -10.05 -11.15 -0.69
CA LEU A 10 -10.35 -9.99 -1.54
C LEU A 10 -11.80 -9.52 -1.38
N ALA A 11 -12.77 -10.43 -1.29
CA ALA A 11 -14.17 -10.06 -1.11
C ALA A 11 -14.40 -9.41 0.27
N ALA A 12 -13.80 -9.93 1.33
CA ALA A 12 -13.92 -9.38 2.68
C ALA A 12 -13.30 -7.96 2.78
N TYR A 13 -12.13 -7.73 2.14
CA TYR A 13 -11.47 -6.42 2.14
C TYR A 13 -12.04 -5.44 1.11
N ARG A 14 -12.57 -5.90 -0.02
CA ARG A 14 -12.97 -5.07 -1.15
C ARG A 14 -14.44 -4.64 -1.11
N ASN A 15 -15.34 -5.48 -0.62
CA ASN A 15 -16.79 -5.24 -0.69
C ASN A 15 -17.36 -4.51 0.52
N ASN A 16 -16.51 -4.00 1.41
CA ASN A 16 -16.96 -3.14 2.49
C ASN A 16 -17.14 -1.71 1.96
N ILE A 17 -18.36 -1.16 2.10
CA ILE A 17 -18.70 0.22 1.68
C ILE A 17 -17.75 1.24 2.32
N VAL A 18 -17.26 0.99 3.52
CA VAL A 18 -16.29 1.85 4.22
C VAL A 18 -14.96 1.86 3.47
N ASN A 19 -14.42 0.70 3.11
CA ASN A 19 -13.13 0.62 2.39
C ASN A 19 -13.23 1.24 1.00
N THR A 20 -14.36 1.09 0.30
CA THR A 20 -14.60 1.73 -0.99
C THR A 20 -14.57 3.26 -0.88
N ASN A 21 -15.23 3.83 0.14
CA ASN A 21 -15.23 5.27 0.38
C ASN A 21 -13.83 5.79 0.75
N ILE A 22 -13.10 5.08 1.62
CA ILE A 22 -11.73 5.43 1.99
C ILE A 22 -10.82 5.43 0.75
N ASN A 23 -10.88 4.38 -0.07
CA ASN A 23 -10.11 4.28 -1.31
C ASN A 23 -10.40 5.47 -2.24
N GLN A 24 -11.66 5.89 -2.38
CA GLN A 24 -12.01 7.06 -3.21
C GLN A 24 -11.39 8.36 -2.68
N VAL A 25 -11.31 8.54 -1.36
CA VAL A 25 -10.64 9.70 -0.76
C VAL A 25 -9.14 9.66 -1.06
N ILE A 26 -8.50 8.50 -0.87
CA ILE A 26 -7.06 8.31 -1.17
C ILE A 26 -6.78 8.60 -2.63
N ILE A 27 -7.58 8.04 -3.54
CA ILE A 27 -7.44 8.24 -4.99
C ILE A 27 -7.51 9.73 -5.33
N LYS A 28 -8.49 10.45 -4.83
CA LYS A 28 -8.62 11.90 -5.07
C LYS A 28 -7.42 12.67 -4.55
N TYR A 29 -6.97 12.34 -3.34
CA TYR A 29 -5.84 13.01 -2.69
C TYR A 29 -4.52 12.77 -3.45
N VAL A 30 -4.17 11.50 -3.69
CA VAL A 30 -2.94 11.13 -4.41
C VAL A 30 -2.95 11.68 -5.84
N ASN A 31 -4.09 11.63 -6.53
CA ASN A 31 -4.23 12.24 -7.85
C ASN A 31 -4.06 13.76 -7.83
N SER A 32 -4.40 14.45 -6.75
CA SER A 32 -4.15 15.89 -6.61
C SER A 32 -2.66 16.20 -6.49
N ILE A 33 -1.93 15.41 -5.69
CA ILE A 33 -0.46 15.51 -5.56
C ILE A 33 0.20 15.22 -6.92
N ALA A 34 -0.20 14.14 -7.59
CA ALA A 34 0.33 13.77 -8.89
C ALA A 34 0.17 14.92 -9.91
N ARG A 35 -1.00 15.55 -9.97
CA ARG A 35 -1.23 16.70 -10.86
C ARG A 35 -0.34 17.89 -10.52
N GLN A 36 -0.19 18.19 -9.24
CA GLN A 36 0.62 19.32 -8.79
C GLN A 36 2.10 19.12 -9.13
N LEU A 37 2.68 17.95 -8.85
CA LEU A 37 4.08 17.65 -9.14
C LEU A 37 4.32 17.54 -10.65
N ASN A 38 3.45 16.84 -11.38
CA ASN A 38 3.60 16.66 -12.82
C ASN A 38 3.47 17.99 -13.59
N ALA A 39 2.68 18.96 -13.12
CA ALA A 39 2.63 20.30 -13.68
C ALA A 39 3.98 21.04 -13.58
N GLN A 40 4.85 20.63 -12.67
CA GLN A 40 6.22 21.14 -12.48
C GLN A 40 7.27 20.26 -13.17
N GLY A 41 6.84 19.23 -13.92
CA GLY A 41 7.74 18.24 -14.52
C GLY A 41 8.34 17.23 -13.54
N ILE A 42 7.85 17.18 -12.29
CA ILE A 42 8.36 16.32 -11.22
C ILE A 42 7.59 15.00 -11.22
N GLN A 43 8.32 13.87 -11.14
CA GLN A 43 7.75 12.55 -10.96
C GLN A 43 7.29 12.37 -9.50
N LEU A 44 6.09 11.83 -9.32
CA LEU A 44 5.58 11.41 -8.01
C LEU A 44 6.11 10.02 -7.66
N HIS A 45 6.71 9.86 -6.47
CA HIS A 45 7.16 8.56 -5.96
C HIS A 45 6.27 8.12 -4.79
N ILE A 46 5.65 6.94 -4.94
CA ILE A 46 4.72 6.37 -3.96
C ILE A 46 5.32 5.08 -3.40
N LEU A 47 5.33 4.93 -2.07
CA LEU A 47 5.61 3.68 -1.39
C LEU A 47 4.32 3.18 -0.72
N GLU A 48 3.80 2.04 -1.15
CA GLU A 48 2.77 1.29 -0.43
C GLU A 48 3.44 0.17 0.35
N VAL A 49 3.24 0.18 1.67
CA VAL A 49 3.82 -0.76 2.63
C VAL A 49 2.77 -1.79 3.01
N GLY A 50 3.11 -3.08 2.94
CA GLY A 50 2.22 -4.18 3.28
C GLY A 50 0.96 -4.20 2.39
N ALA A 51 1.16 -4.09 1.08
CA ALA A 51 0.07 -3.95 0.11
C ALA A 51 -0.85 -5.19 0.02
N GLY A 52 -0.37 -6.37 0.48
CA GLY A 52 -1.14 -7.60 0.58
C GLY A 52 -1.81 -8.00 -0.72
N VAL A 53 -3.11 -8.26 -0.66
CA VAL A 53 -3.94 -8.59 -1.83
C VAL A 53 -4.23 -7.39 -2.75
N GLY A 54 -3.70 -6.21 -2.45
CA GLY A 54 -3.88 -5.01 -3.25
C GLY A 54 -5.22 -4.32 -3.04
N GLY A 55 -5.74 -4.30 -1.81
CA GLY A 55 -7.05 -3.72 -1.50
C GLY A 55 -7.18 -2.26 -1.90
N THR A 56 -6.12 -1.46 -1.73
CA THR A 56 -6.05 -0.05 -2.16
C THR A 56 -5.43 0.08 -3.55
N SER A 57 -4.35 -0.67 -3.83
CA SER A 57 -3.59 -0.60 -5.09
C SER A 57 -4.45 -0.87 -6.32
N ARG A 58 -5.44 -1.80 -6.23
CA ARG A 58 -6.31 -2.17 -7.36
C ARG A 58 -7.10 -1.01 -7.93
N ASP A 59 -7.44 -0.04 -7.11
CA ASP A 59 -8.15 1.16 -7.53
C ASP A 59 -7.18 2.33 -7.76
N LEU A 60 -6.13 2.44 -6.94
CA LEU A 60 -5.18 3.55 -7.00
C LEU A 60 -4.28 3.48 -8.23
N ILE A 61 -3.64 2.34 -8.52
CA ILE A 61 -2.72 2.19 -9.66
C ILE A 61 -3.39 2.54 -11.00
N PRO A 62 -4.59 2.00 -11.33
CA PRO A 62 -5.29 2.38 -12.56
C PRO A 62 -5.62 3.89 -12.63
N SER A 63 -5.93 4.52 -11.51
CA SER A 63 -6.26 5.96 -11.46
C SER A 63 -5.07 6.86 -11.80
N LEU A 64 -3.86 6.32 -11.67
CA LEU A 64 -2.59 7.00 -11.96
C LEU A 64 -2.08 6.74 -13.38
N LYS A 65 -2.82 5.99 -14.20
CA LYS A 65 -2.49 5.76 -15.61
C LYS A 65 -2.29 7.09 -16.32
N ASN A 66 -1.28 7.18 -17.16
CA ASN A 66 -0.89 8.39 -17.91
C ASN A 66 -0.37 9.57 -17.05
N LYS A 67 0.01 9.33 -15.81
CA LYS A 67 0.72 10.30 -14.97
C LYS A 67 2.18 9.93 -14.82
N ASN A 68 3.03 10.91 -14.59
CA ASN A 68 4.44 10.68 -14.29
C ASN A 68 4.56 10.25 -12.82
N VAL A 69 4.43 8.95 -12.58
CA VAL A 69 4.42 8.34 -11.25
C VAL A 69 5.29 7.09 -11.27
N GLU A 70 6.05 6.88 -10.23
CA GLU A 70 6.66 5.60 -9.87
C GLU A 70 5.95 5.06 -8.62
N TYR A 71 5.43 3.84 -8.70
CA TYR A 71 4.68 3.19 -7.63
C TYR A 71 5.43 1.97 -7.11
N TRP A 72 5.81 1.99 -5.84
CA TRP A 72 6.42 0.84 -5.18
C TRP A 72 5.37 0.07 -4.39
N PHE A 73 5.02 -1.10 -4.92
CA PHE A 73 4.17 -2.09 -4.27
C PHE A 73 5.05 -2.99 -3.42
N THR A 74 4.94 -2.89 -2.09
CA THR A 74 5.81 -3.66 -1.19
C THR A 74 5.02 -4.51 -0.21
N ASP A 75 5.57 -5.69 0.08
CA ASP A 75 5.02 -6.65 1.05
C ASP A 75 6.13 -7.58 1.56
N ILE A 76 5.93 -8.23 2.71
CA ILE A 76 6.84 -9.27 3.22
C ILE A 76 6.64 -10.60 2.48
N SER A 77 5.54 -10.78 1.76
CA SER A 77 5.15 -12.02 1.09
C SER A 77 5.46 -11.98 -0.40
N THR A 78 6.34 -12.86 -0.85
CA THR A 78 6.60 -13.08 -2.29
C THR A 78 5.36 -13.53 -3.05
N PHE A 79 4.42 -14.21 -2.38
CA PHE A 79 3.15 -14.62 -2.95
C PHE A 79 2.31 -13.41 -3.40
N PHE A 80 2.16 -12.41 -2.53
CA PHE A 80 1.42 -11.19 -2.88
C PHE A 80 2.13 -10.37 -3.96
N LEU A 81 3.45 -10.28 -3.91
CA LEU A 81 4.23 -9.59 -4.95
C LEU A 81 4.06 -10.26 -6.34
N ASN A 82 4.05 -11.59 -6.40
CA ASN A 82 3.86 -12.30 -7.66
C ASN A 82 2.44 -12.14 -8.20
N SER A 83 1.42 -12.25 -7.34
CA SER A 83 0.02 -11.98 -7.73
C SER A 83 -0.18 -10.54 -8.22
N ALA A 84 0.50 -9.57 -7.58
CA ALA A 84 0.44 -8.18 -8.00
C ALA A 84 1.11 -7.96 -9.36
N LYS A 85 2.25 -8.60 -9.64
CA LYS A 85 2.92 -8.55 -10.95
C LYS A 85 2.00 -9.01 -12.10
N GLU A 86 1.22 -10.05 -11.86
CA GLU A 86 0.22 -10.53 -12.83
C GLU A 86 -0.94 -9.54 -12.96
N THR A 87 -1.47 -9.07 -11.84
CA THR A 87 -2.61 -8.14 -11.79
C THR A 87 -2.32 -6.81 -12.48
N PHE A 88 -1.10 -6.29 -12.30
CA PHE A 88 -0.70 -4.98 -12.80
C PHE A 88 0.32 -5.06 -13.95
N ALA A 89 0.32 -6.15 -14.72
CA ALA A 89 1.28 -6.39 -15.81
C ALA A 89 1.32 -5.26 -16.87
N ASP A 90 0.19 -4.58 -17.07
CA ASP A 90 0.07 -3.46 -18.02
C ASP A 90 0.61 -2.12 -17.48
N TYR A 91 0.97 -2.04 -16.19
CA TYR A 91 1.46 -0.82 -15.55
C TYR A 91 2.98 -0.89 -15.35
N LYS A 92 3.74 -0.33 -16.32
CA LYS A 92 5.21 -0.42 -16.35
C LYS A 92 5.90 0.44 -15.29
N ASN A 93 5.17 1.31 -14.64
CA ASN A 93 5.63 2.21 -13.59
C ASN A 93 5.45 1.64 -12.16
N VAL A 94 5.16 0.34 -12.05
CA VAL A 94 5.05 -0.34 -10.75
C VAL A 94 6.31 -1.15 -10.49
N THR A 95 6.95 -0.88 -9.37
CA THR A 95 8.11 -1.60 -8.82
C THR A 95 7.63 -2.50 -7.68
N TYR A 96 8.09 -3.76 -7.66
CA TYR A 96 7.70 -4.74 -6.64
C TYR A 96 8.92 -5.08 -5.78
N ARG A 97 8.82 -4.91 -4.45
CA ARG A 97 9.91 -5.16 -3.51
C ARG A 97 9.43 -5.87 -2.26
N LEU A 98 10.24 -6.79 -1.77
CA LEU A 98 10.10 -7.26 -0.39
C LEU A 98 10.42 -6.11 0.55
N PHE A 99 9.58 -5.91 1.56
CA PHE A 99 9.82 -4.93 2.61
C PHE A 99 9.16 -5.38 3.92
N ASP A 100 10.00 -5.62 4.93
CA ASP A 100 9.60 -5.90 6.30
C ASP A 100 9.83 -4.63 7.15
N ILE A 101 8.76 -4.05 7.67
CA ILE A 101 8.82 -2.84 8.51
C ILE A 101 9.58 -3.04 9.82
N ASN A 102 9.78 -4.29 10.25
CA ASN A 102 10.49 -4.66 11.48
C ASN A 102 12.00 -4.84 11.28
N GLN A 103 12.49 -4.70 10.04
CA GLN A 103 13.91 -4.76 9.67
C GLN A 103 14.41 -3.39 9.24
N ASP A 104 15.71 -3.15 9.28
CA ASP A 104 16.29 -1.89 8.80
C ASP A 104 16.03 -1.74 7.29
N TYR A 105 15.39 -0.66 6.88
CA TYR A 105 15.07 -0.38 5.48
C TYR A 105 16.31 -0.28 4.59
N ARG A 106 17.47 0.10 5.17
CA ARG A 106 18.74 0.23 4.46
C ARG A 106 19.28 -1.10 3.96
N GLU A 107 18.92 -2.19 4.65
CA GLU A 107 19.29 -3.57 4.29
C GLU A 107 18.33 -4.20 3.29
N GLN A 108 17.26 -3.47 2.88
CA GLN A 108 16.18 -3.97 2.03
C GLN A 108 16.04 -3.23 0.69
N ASP A 109 17.09 -2.52 0.27
CA ASP A 109 17.12 -1.73 -0.99
C ASP A 109 16.00 -0.66 -1.06
N ILE A 110 15.55 -0.14 0.08
CA ILE A 110 14.60 0.96 0.15
C ILE A 110 15.38 2.28 0.27
N PRO A 111 15.23 3.21 -0.67
CA PRO A 111 16.01 4.44 -0.65
C PRO A 111 15.53 5.42 0.43
N ALA A 112 16.49 6.11 1.08
CA ALA A 112 16.18 7.20 2.00
C ALA A 112 15.76 8.46 1.22
N VAL A 113 14.88 9.28 1.83
CA VAL A 113 14.46 10.60 1.33
C VAL A 113 14.00 10.55 -0.13
N TYR A 114 13.18 9.57 -0.45
CA TYR A 114 12.83 9.29 -1.85
C TYR A 114 11.33 9.44 -2.15
N PHE A 115 10.45 9.06 -1.23
CA PHE A 115 9.02 8.98 -1.47
C PHE A 115 8.27 10.26 -1.10
N ASP A 116 7.39 10.69 -1.98
CA ASP A 116 6.49 11.85 -1.79
C ASP A 116 5.18 11.44 -1.11
N VAL A 117 4.77 10.18 -1.29
CA VAL A 117 3.60 9.59 -0.63
C VAL A 117 3.99 8.23 -0.06
N LEU A 118 3.68 8.02 1.21
CA LEU A 118 3.79 6.74 1.88
C LEU A 118 2.39 6.31 2.31
N LEU A 119 2.00 5.08 1.95
CA LEU A 119 0.69 4.50 2.21
C LEU A 119 0.84 3.22 3.03
N CYS A 120 0.21 3.18 4.19
CA CYS A 120 0.09 2.01 5.06
C CYS A 120 -1.39 1.72 5.30
N ALA A 121 -1.88 0.59 4.80
CA ALA A 121 -3.27 0.17 4.99
C ALA A 121 -3.31 -1.17 5.73
N ASN A 122 -3.73 -1.15 7.01
CA ASN A 122 -3.81 -2.31 7.89
C ASN A 122 -2.48 -3.08 7.96
N VAL A 123 -1.39 -2.38 8.27
CA VAL A 123 -0.05 -2.97 8.36
C VAL A 123 0.71 -2.56 9.63
N LEU A 124 0.50 -1.35 10.15
CA LEU A 124 1.29 -0.83 11.26
C LEU A 124 1.03 -1.56 12.59
N HIS A 125 -0.12 -2.22 12.74
CA HIS A 125 -0.41 -3.09 13.87
C HIS A 125 0.53 -4.31 13.96
N ASN A 126 1.24 -4.67 12.89
CA ASN A 126 2.25 -5.73 12.88
C ASN A 126 3.65 -5.25 13.33
N ALA A 127 3.80 -3.97 13.69
CA ALA A 127 5.06 -3.43 14.15
C ALA A 127 5.45 -3.99 15.53
N HIS A 128 6.65 -4.56 15.66
CA HIS A 128 7.21 -5.00 16.93
C HIS A 128 7.50 -3.80 17.85
N ASN A 129 7.95 -2.70 17.27
CA ASN A 129 8.16 -1.42 17.92
C ASN A 129 7.64 -0.30 17.02
N GLY A 130 6.44 0.20 17.31
CA GLY A 130 5.79 1.21 16.49
C GLY A 130 6.60 2.52 16.36
N MET A 131 7.30 2.94 17.42
CA MET A 131 8.13 4.17 17.39
C MET A 131 9.33 4.01 16.44
N GLU A 132 9.99 2.86 16.47
CA GLU A 132 11.12 2.60 15.57
C GLU A 132 10.67 2.46 14.12
N VAL A 133 9.57 1.77 13.87
CA VAL A 133 8.97 1.66 12.53
C VAL A 133 8.60 3.05 12.00
N MET A 134 7.93 3.88 12.79
CA MET A 134 7.56 5.26 12.38
C MET A 134 8.78 6.11 12.07
N LYS A 135 9.87 5.96 12.84
CA LYS A 135 11.13 6.66 12.57
C LYS A 135 11.73 6.22 11.23
N GLN A 136 11.83 4.92 10.98
CA GLN A 136 12.34 4.38 9.73
C GLN A 136 11.50 4.81 8.52
N LEU A 137 10.17 4.73 8.62
CA LEU A 137 9.27 5.18 7.57
C LEU A 137 9.40 6.68 7.27
N LYS A 138 9.68 7.49 8.30
CA LYS A 138 9.96 8.91 8.10
C LYS A 138 11.29 9.15 7.35
N GLU A 139 12.30 8.32 7.58
CA GLU A 139 13.61 8.47 6.92
C GLU A 139 13.55 8.17 5.41
N VAL A 140 12.61 7.36 4.94
CA VAL A 140 12.43 7.10 3.50
C VAL A 140 11.58 8.17 2.79
N MET A 141 10.88 9.02 3.54
CA MET A 141 10.05 10.10 3.02
C MET A 141 10.86 11.35 2.71
N ARG A 142 10.48 12.06 1.65
CA ARG A 142 10.97 13.41 1.35
C ARG A 142 10.42 14.44 2.35
N GLU A 143 11.05 15.59 2.39
CA GLU A 143 10.49 16.75 3.08
C GLU A 143 9.12 17.13 2.46
N ASN A 144 8.13 17.40 3.30
CA ASN A 144 6.74 17.67 2.92
C ASN A 144 6.00 16.48 2.24
N ALA A 145 6.53 15.25 2.33
CA ALA A 145 5.82 14.07 1.87
C ALA A 145 4.55 13.81 2.69
N SER A 146 3.59 13.12 2.09
CA SER A 146 2.32 12.74 2.72
C SER A 146 2.40 11.32 3.26
N PHE A 147 2.06 11.14 4.53
CA PHE A 147 1.91 9.82 5.14
C PHE A 147 0.42 9.51 5.31
N ILE A 148 -0.07 8.50 4.60
CA ILE A 148 -1.45 8.03 4.62
C ILE A 148 -1.49 6.74 5.43
N ILE A 149 -2.22 6.76 6.53
CA ILE A 149 -2.40 5.60 7.41
C ILE A 149 -3.87 5.24 7.43
N ILE A 150 -4.18 3.97 7.20
CA ILE A 150 -5.49 3.37 7.39
C ILE A 150 -5.30 2.21 8.35
N GLU A 151 -5.94 2.27 9.49
CA GLU A 151 -5.93 1.17 10.47
C GLU A 151 -7.34 0.98 11.02
N GLU A 152 -7.75 -0.27 11.16
CA GLU A 152 -8.98 -0.58 11.88
C GLU A 152 -8.74 -0.41 13.38
N THR A 153 -9.52 0.49 13.99
CA THR A 153 -9.42 0.80 15.43
C THR A 153 -10.52 0.14 16.25
N VAL A 154 -11.48 -0.52 15.59
CA VAL A 154 -12.61 -1.20 16.22
C VAL A 154 -12.76 -2.58 15.59
N GLU A 155 -12.96 -3.61 16.42
CA GLU A 155 -13.25 -4.96 15.94
C GLU A 155 -14.49 -4.96 15.04
N SER A 156 -14.30 -5.38 13.78
CA SER A 156 -15.39 -5.52 12.82
C SER A 156 -15.92 -6.95 12.85
N TYR A 157 -17.19 -7.12 13.25
CA TYR A 157 -17.85 -8.42 13.23
C TYR A 157 -17.80 -9.12 11.86
N ALA A 158 -17.75 -8.36 10.77
CA ALA A 158 -17.62 -8.90 9.41
C ALA A 158 -16.26 -9.58 9.17
N ILE A 159 -15.19 -9.06 9.77
CA ILE A 159 -13.85 -9.67 9.69
C ILE A 159 -13.76 -10.86 10.64
N MET A 160 -14.28 -10.75 11.86
CA MET A 160 -14.29 -11.86 12.82
C MET A 160 -15.02 -13.07 12.26
N THR A 161 -16.19 -12.89 11.63
CA THR A 161 -16.93 -13.99 11.01
C THR A 161 -16.20 -14.61 9.81
N SER A 162 -15.37 -13.85 9.09
CA SER A 162 -14.55 -14.39 7.98
C SER A 162 -13.33 -15.19 8.48
N MET A 163 -12.86 -14.93 9.70
CA MET A 163 -11.74 -15.63 10.33
C MET A 163 -12.16 -16.88 11.10
N GLU A 164 -13.37 -16.90 11.69
CA GLU A 164 -13.89 -18.04 12.47
C GLU A 164 -14.23 -19.28 11.64
N PHE A 165 -14.37 -19.17 10.33
CA PHE A 165 -14.61 -20.32 9.44
C PHE A 165 -13.34 -21.06 9.01
N GLU A 166 -12.19 -20.81 9.63
CA GLU A 166 -10.90 -21.44 9.28
C GLU A 166 -10.45 -22.56 10.24
N TYR A 167 -11.33 -23.06 11.13
CA TYR A 167 -11.07 -24.24 11.98
C TYR A 167 -11.83 -25.48 11.50
#